data_ccd9095690a98145a31fc890735a963c
#
_entry.id   ccd9095690a98145a31fc890735a963c
#
_cell.length_a   1.000
_cell.length_b   1.000
_cell.length_c   1.000
_cell.angle_alpha   90.00
_cell.angle_beta   90.00
_cell.angle_gamma   90.00
#
_symmetry.space_group_name_H-M   'P 1'
#
loop_
_entity.id
_entity.type
_entity.pdbx_description
1 polymer ?
#
loop_
_entity_poly.entity_id
_entity_poly.type
_entity_poly.pdbx_seq_one_letter_code
_entity_poly.pdbx_strand_id
1 'polypeptide(L)'
;MINQPYLNDYFANVWAKRDRTLDQYTYTGWALVDKIKPGERVLDVGCGMNPFKGHIPDLVGIDPAFDQADVKCTLEEYHTPAPFDVAFCLGSINFGDRKNIEDQIAIVLGLLKSEARIYWRCNPGRKDHGNTECNDIDFYPWSVEEHVRLADLFNCRLVECRWDTQNRLYAEWKVSRTA
;
A
#
# COMPACT_ATOMS: atom_id res chain seq x y z
N MET A 1 15.13 -10.65 4.43
CA MET A 1 14.95 -9.70 5.56
C MET A 1 15.00 -8.28 5.00
N ILE A 2 14.02 -7.45 5.32
CA ILE A 2 13.94 -6.05 4.84
C ILE A 2 15.04 -5.23 5.54
N ASN A 3 15.81 -4.47 4.74
CA ASN A 3 16.74 -3.45 5.28
C ASN A 3 15.99 -2.11 5.37
N GLN A 4 15.26 -1.90 6.44
CA GLN A 4 14.43 -0.71 6.63
C GLN A 4 15.22 0.62 6.58
N PRO A 5 16.39 0.75 7.21
CA PRO A 5 17.20 1.97 7.08
C PRO A 5 17.58 2.31 5.63
N TYR A 6 17.94 1.32 4.84
CA TYR A 6 18.25 1.51 3.42
C TYR A 6 17.01 1.94 2.60
N LEU A 7 15.85 1.32 2.87
CA LEU A 7 14.60 1.73 2.23
C LEU A 7 14.23 3.17 2.58
N ASN A 8 14.34 3.54 3.86
CA ASN A 8 14.03 4.90 4.30
C ASN A 8 14.93 5.93 3.61
N ASP A 9 16.24 5.66 3.53
CA ASP A 9 17.19 6.54 2.83
C ASP A 9 16.87 6.65 1.33
N TYR A 10 16.62 5.52 0.67
CA TYR A 10 16.23 5.52 -0.73
C TYR A 10 14.97 6.34 -0.99
N PHE A 11 13.91 6.14 -0.22
CA PHE A 11 12.66 6.86 -0.43
C PHE A 11 12.78 8.35 -0.12
N ALA A 12 13.43 8.72 0.97
CA ALA A 12 13.60 10.13 1.37
C ALA A 12 14.55 10.91 0.43
N ASN A 13 15.62 10.28 -0.06
CA ASN A 13 16.71 10.97 -0.73
C ASN A 13 16.82 10.72 -2.24
N VAL A 14 16.28 9.62 -2.75
CA VAL A 14 16.34 9.25 -4.16
C VAL A 14 14.95 9.34 -4.79
N TRP A 15 14.00 8.57 -4.29
CA TRP A 15 12.66 8.50 -4.83
C TRP A 15 11.91 9.84 -4.71
N ALA A 16 12.04 10.53 -3.59
CA ALA A 16 11.36 11.82 -3.34
C ALA A 16 11.75 12.93 -4.29
N LYS A 17 12.95 12.86 -4.91
CA LYS A 17 13.44 13.85 -5.87
C LYS A 17 12.82 13.72 -7.27
N ARG A 18 12.07 12.66 -7.53
CA ARG A 18 11.41 12.42 -8.81
C ARG A 18 10.12 13.22 -8.88
N ASP A 19 9.83 13.74 -10.07
CA ASP A 19 8.52 14.33 -10.33
C ASP A 19 7.45 13.23 -10.27
N ARG A 20 6.53 13.35 -9.30
CA ARG A 20 5.48 12.39 -9.00
C ARG A 20 4.15 13.10 -8.93
N THR A 21 3.23 12.73 -9.82
CA THR A 21 1.86 13.20 -9.81
C THR A 21 0.90 12.04 -9.63
N LEU A 22 -0.19 12.21 -8.89
CA LEU A 22 -1.19 11.16 -8.66
C LEU A 22 -2.03 10.84 -9.90
N ASP A 23 -2.14 11.77 -10.82
CA ASP A 23 -2.86 11.63 -12.08
C ASP A 23 -2.13 10.77 -13.13
N GLN A 24 -0.86 10.43 -12.88
CA GLN A 24 -0.12 9.45 -13.70
C GLN A 24 -0.63 8.01 -13.54
N TYR A 25 -1.46 7.72 -12.55
CA TYR A 25 -1.92 6.37 -12.23
C TYR A 25 -3.36 6.14 -12.72
N THR A 26 -3.56 5.08 -13.50
CA THR A 26 -4.85 4.79 -14.15
C THR A 26 -5.98 4.47 -13.15
N TYR A 27 -5.69 3.66 -12.11
CA TYR A 27 -6.70 3.14 -11.18
C TYR A 27 -6.46 3.58 -9.74
N THR A 28 -5.32 4.17 -9.45
CA THR A 28 -4.89 4.67 -8.14
C THR A 28 -4.70 6.19 -8.20
N GLY A 29 -4.04 6.78 -7.22
CA GLY A 29 -3.96 8.23 -7.17
C GLY A 29 -5.33 8.87 -6.98
N TRP A 30 -5.64 9.93 -7.70
CA TRP A 30 -6.90 10.67 -7.55
C TRP A 30 -8.16 9.84 -7.81
N ALA A 31 -8.09 8.80 -8.64
CA ALA A 31 -9.20 7.88 -8.87
C ALA A 31 -9.69 7.17 -7.60
N LEU A 32 -8.84 7.05 -6.56
CA LEU A 32 -9.24 6.45 -5.28
C LEU A 32 -10.03 7.41 -4.39
N VAL A 33 -9.85 8.71 -4.52
CA VAL A 33 -10.60 9.70 -3.73
C VAL A 33 -12.09 9.54 -3.96
N ASP A 34 -12.50 9.35 -5.21
CA ASP A 34 -13.91 9.17 -5.60
C ASP A 34 -14.51 7.83 -5.11
N LYS A 35 -13.66 6.89 -4.72
CA LYS A 35 -14.10 5.60 -4.16
C LYS A 35 -14.37 5.63 -2.65
N ILE A 36 -13.98 6.71 -1.96
CA ILE A 36 -14.18 6.86 -0.52
C ILE A 36 -15.55 7.46 -0.25
N LYS A 37 -16.32 6.78 0.57
CA LYS A 37 -17.66 7.23 0.95
C LYS A 37 -17.59 8.22 2.11
N PRO A 38 -18.58 9.13 2.24
CA PRO A 38 -18.67 10.01 3.40
C PRO A 38 -18.67 9.22 4.72
N GLY A 39 -17.81 9.64 5.66
CA GLY A 39 -17.68 9.01 6.98
C GLY A 39 -16.81 7.76 7.03
N GLU A 40 -16.24 7.32 5.91
CA GLU A 40 -15.24 6.23 5.91
C GLU A 40 -13.88 6.74 6.41
N ARG A 41 -13.28 5.94 7.27
CA ARG A 41 -11.93 6.15 7.79
C ARG A 41 -10.90 5.39 6.97
N VAL A 42 -9.86 6.09 6.51
CA VAL A 42 -8.86 5.57 5.55
C VAL A 42 -7.48 5.50 6.20
N LEU A 43 -6.80 4.36 6.08
CA LEU A 43 -5.39 4.20 6.39
C LEU A 43 -4.58 4.20 5.09
N ASP A 44 -3.61 5.11 4.95
CA ASP A 44 -2.65 5.11 3.85
C ASP A 44 -1.30 4.57 4.34
N VAL A 45 -1.01 3.32 3.98
CA VAL A 45 0.20 2.59 4.40
C VAL A 45 1.35 2.94 3.48
N GLY A 46 2.39 3.55 4.02
CA GLY A 46 3.50 4.06 3.23
C GLY A 46 3.05 5.25 2.39
N CYS A 47 2.45 6.24 3.05
CA CYS A 47 1.82 7.39 2.40
C CYS A 47 2.80 8.32 1.67
N GLY A 48 4.11 8.15 1.88
CA GLY A 48 5.12 9.04 1.32
C GLY A 48 4.89 10.49 1.73
N MET A 49 4.79 11.38 0.75
CA MET A 49 4.50 12.80 0.98
C MET A 49 3.04 13.09 1.38
N ASN A 50 2.26 12.06 1.67
CA ASN A 50 0.87 12.14 2.14
C ASN A 50 -0.07 12.94 1.21
N PRO A 51 -0.09 12.65 -0.10
CA PRO A 51 -0.77 13.49 -1.09
C PRO A 51 -2.30 13.52 -0.95
N PHE A 52 -2.90 12.50 -0.33
CA PHE A 52 -4.35 12.44 -0.10
C PHE A 52 -4.81 13.29 1.10
N LYS A 53 -3.88 13.78 1.93
CA LYS A 53 -4.20 14.61 3.09
C LYS A 53 -4.93 15.89 2.65
N GLY A 54 -6.06 16.17 3.28
CA GLY A 54 -6.94 17.29 2.90
C GLY A 54 -7.91 17.00 1.75
N HIS A 55 -7.73 15.91 1.00
CA HIS A 55 -8.69 15.45 -0.02
C HIS A 55 -9.62 14.35 0.51
N ILE A 56 -9.14 13.54 1.45
CA ILE A 56 -9.95 12.54 2.17
C ILE A 56 -10.07 13.01 3.63
N PRO A 57 -11.29 13.30 4.12
CA PRO A 57 -11.49 13.95 5.41
C PRO A 57 -10.93 13.19 6.61
N ASP A 58 -11.16 11.87 6.70
CA ASP A 58 -10.68 11.02 7.80
C ASP A 58 -9.60 10.06 7.28
N LEU A 59 -8.44 10.63 6.91
CA LEU A 59 -7.28 9.87 6.45
C LEU A 59 -6.17 9.95 7.48
N VAL A 60 -5.58 8.81 7.77
CA VAL A 60 -4.33 8.67 8.52
C VAL A 60 -3.27 8.07 7.60
N GLY A 61 -2.26 8.85 7.27
CA GLY A 61 -1.08 8.41 6.52
C GLY A 61 0.06 8.02 7.47
N ILE A 62 0.60 6.83 7.28
CA ILE A 62 1.79 6.35 8.02
C ILE A 62 2.94 6.12 7.05
N ASP A 63 4.15 6.53 7.43
CA ASP A 63 5.36 6.32 6.64
C ASP A 63 6.62 6.46 7.52
N PRO A 64 7.60 5.54 7.44
CA PRO A 64 8.82 5.64 8.25
C PRO A 64 9.85 6.64 7.71
N ALA A 65 9.76 7.05 6.44
CA ALA A 65 10.76 7.86 5.77
C ALA A 65 10.40 9.35 5.66
N PHE A 66 9.09 9.68 5.64
CA PHE A 66 8.62 11.02 5.33
C PHE A 66 8.04 11.77 6.53
N ASP A 67 8.44 13.04 6.69
CA ASP A 67 7.93 13.91 7.78
C ASP A 67 6.51 14.41 7.53
N GLN A 68 6.00 14.27 6.30
CA GLN A 68 4.62 14.63 5.91
C GLN A 68 3.58 13.59 6.36
N ALA A 69 4.01 12.40 6.79
CA ALA A 69 3.11 11.41 7.35
C ALA A 69 2.42 11.92 8.61
N ASP A 70 1.17 11.51 8.84
CA ASP A 70 0.48 11.82 10.10
C ASP A 70 1.14 11.14 11.29
N VAL A 71 1.67 9.91 11.05
CA VAL A 71 2.47 9.18 12.02
C VAL A 71 3.73 8.66 11.33
N LYS A 72 4.89 9.10 11.79
CA LYS A 72 6.18 8.65 11.26
C LYS A 72 6.59 7.34 11.93
N CYS A 73 6.17 6.23 11.36
CA CYS A 73 6.45 4.88 11.85
C CYS A 73 6.35 3.84 10.74
N THR A 74 6.88 2.65 10.98
CA THR A 74 6.60 1.47 10.14
C THR A 74 5.20 0.94 10.40
N LEU A 75 4.71 0.04 9.52
CA LEU A 75 3.43 -0.62 9.71
C LEU A 75 3.40 -1.47 10.98
N GLU A 76 4.51 -2.12 11.31
CA GLU A 76 4.68 -2.97 12.49
C GLU A 76 4.62 -2.20 13.81
N GLU A 77 5.00 -0.92 13.78
CA GLU A 77 4.98 -0.02 14.95
C GLU A 77 3.63 0.70 15.11
N TYR A 78 2.80 0.71 14.07
CA TYR A 78 1.55 1.46 14.11
C TYR A 78 0.45 0.73 14.89
N HIS A 79 -0.13 1.41 15.85
CA HIS A 79 -1.22 0.91 16.68
C HIS A 79 -2.35 1.94 16.80
N THR A 80 -3.59 1.48 16.74
CA THR A 80 -4.77 2.33 16.94
C THR A 80 -5.93 1.51 17.53
N PRO A 81 -6.71 2.09 18.46
CA PRO A 81 -7.93 1.42 18.96
C PRO A 81 -9.11 1.54 17.98
N ALA A 82 -9.03 2.43 17.00
CA ALA A 82 -10.11 2.70 16.07
C ALA A 82 -9.81 2.12 14.68
N PRO A 83 -10.52 1.04 14.26
CA PRO A 83 -10.26 0.39 12.99
C PRO A 83 -10.72 1.24 11.80
N PHE A 84 -10.18 0.91 10.62
CA PHE A 84 -10.41 1.62 9.36
C PHE A 84 -11.42 0.90 8.47
N ASP A 85 -12.12 1.66 7.63
CA ASP A 85 -13.04 1.17 6.60
C ASP A 85 -12.32 0.85 5.28
N VAL A 86 -11.18 1.53 5.05
CA VAL A 86 -10.39 1.40 3.83
C VAL A 86 -8.90 1.44 4.17
N ALA A 87 -8.09 0.62 3.49
CA ALA A 87 -6.64 0.76 3.46
C ALA A 87 -6.13 0.99 2.04
N PHE A 88 -5.15 1.88 1.91
CA PHE A 88 -4.34 2.06 0.73
C PHE A 88 -2.97 1.41 0.95
N CYS A 89 -2.58 0.51 0.05
CA CYS A 89 -1.27 -0.14 0.01
C CYS A 89 -0.67 0.09 -1.38
N LEU A 90 -0.30 1.35 -1.65
CA LEU A 90 0.05 1.84 -2.97
C LEU A 90 1.57 1.85 -3.19
N GLY A 91 2.17 0.66 -3.19
CA GLY A 91 3.61 0.49 -3.35
C GLY A 91 4.36 0.25 -2.05
N SER A 92 3.71 0.25 -0.91
CA SER A 92 4.33 0.08 0.41
C SER A 92 4.59 -1.38 0.77
N ILE A 93 3.66 -2.29 0.47
CA ILE A 93 3.79 -3.73 0.74
C ILE A 93 4.35 -4.43 -0.50
N ASN A 94 5.59 -4.13 -0.82
CA ASN A 94 6.29 -4.59 -2.02
C ASN A 94 7.66 -5.20 -1.75
N PHE A 95 8.10 -5.26 -0.49
CA PHE A 95 9.50 -5.55 -0.16
C PHE A 95 9.65 -6.80 0.69
N GLY A 96 10.77 -7.49 0.50
CA GLY A 96 11.11 -8.67 1.26
C GLY A 96 10.59 -9.98 0.66
N ASP A 97 10.58 -11.02 1.49
CA ASP A 97 10.14 -12.36 1.11
C ASP A 97 8.64 -12.59 1.38
N ARG A 98 8.17 -13.78 1.03
CA ARG A 98 6.77 -14.17 1.22
C ARG A 98 6.30 -13.97 2.66
N LYS A 99 7.13 -14.35 3.63
CA LYS A 99 6.75 -14.21 5.04
C LYS A 99 6.57 -12.76 5.43
N ASN A 100 7.44 -11.86 4.99
CA ASN A 100 7.30 -10.42 5.26
C ASN A 100 5.98 -9.88 4.69
N ILE A 101 5.63 -10.26 3.46
CA ILE A 101 4.37 -9.84 2.84
C ILE A 101 3.16 -10.37 3.60
N GLU A 102 3.17 -11.65 3.97
CA GLU A 102 2.07 -12.27 4.71
C GLU A 102 1.91 -11.65 6.11
N ASP A 103 3.01 -11.38 6.81
CA ASP A 103 3.00 -10.70 8.11
C ASP A 103 2.42 -9.28 8.00
N GLN A 104 2.83 -8.50 6.99
CA GLN A 104 2.33 -7.15 6.76
C GLN A 104 0.85 -7.12 6.39
N ILE A 105 0.40 -8.06 5.55
CA ILE A 105 -1.04 -8.22 5.24
C ILE A 105 -1.84 -8.52 6.50
N ALA A 106 -1.34 -9.41 7.37
CA ALA A 106 -2.01 -9.75 8.63
C ALA A 106 -2.14 -8.52 9.54
N ILE A 107 -1.11 -7.66 9.61
CA ILE A 107 -1.14 -6.41 10.39
C ILE A 107 -2.19 -5.45 9.79
N VAL A 108 -2.17 -5.20 8.48
CA VAL A 108 -3.18 -4.35 7.81
C VAL A 108 -4.59 -4.83 8.12
N LEU A 109 -4.84 -6.14 7.98
CA LEU A 109 -6.14 -6.72 8.28
C LEU A 109 -6.53 -6.57 9.76
N GLY A 110 -5.56 -6.60 10.67
CA GLY A 110 -5.79 -6.35 12.10
C GLY A 110 -6.27 -4.93 12.40
N LEU A 111 -5.93 -3.97 11.53
CA LEU A 111 -6.33 -2.57 11.62
C LEU A 111 -7.67 -2.25 10.94
N LEU A 112 -8.27 -3.21 10.25
CA LEU A 112 -9.47 -3.01 9.44
C LEU A 112 -10.73 -3.57 10.08
N LYS A 113 -11.85 -2.91 9.78
CA LYS A 113 -13.20 -3.40 10.08
C LYS A 113 -13.55 -4.62 9.22
N SER A 114 -14.57 -5.35 9.64
CA SER A 114 -15.30 -6.26 8.75
C SER A 114 -15.81 -5.52 7.52
N GLU A 115 -15.83 -6.16 6.35
CA GLU A 115 -16.28 -5.57 5.08
C GLU A 115 -15.44 -4.39 4.57
N ALA A 116 -14.29 -4.10 5.21
CA ALA A 116 -13.36 -3.08 4.74
C ALA A 116 -12.80 -3.40 3.34
N ARG A 117 -12.32 -2.38 2.67
CA ARG A 117 -11.70 -2.50 1.33
C ARG A 117 -10.22 -2.20 1.42
N ILE A 118 -9.43 -2.92 0.62
CA ILE A 118 -8.00 -2.65 0.49
C ILE A 118 -7.71 -2.40 -0.98
N TYR A 119 -7.07 -1.28 -1.27
CA TYR A 119 -6.61 -0.92 -2.60
C TYR A 119 -5.11 -1.11 -2.69
N TRP A 120 -4.70 -1.85 -3.69
CA TRP A 120 -3.31 -2.23 -3.92
C TRP A 120 -2.74 -1.60 -5.17
N ARG A 121 -1.48 -1.23 -5.12
CA ARG A 121 -0.65 -1.00 -6.29
C ARG A 121 0.70 -1.69 -6.09
N CYS A 122 0.96 -2.75 -6.84
CA CYS A 122 2.04 -3.69 -6.57
C CYS A 122 3.04 -3.75 -7.71
N ASN A 123 4.32 -3.98 -7.36
CA ASN A 123 5.38 -4.19 -8.33
C ASN A 123 5.37 -5.65 -8.80
N PRO A 124 5.33 -5.92 -10.13
CA PRO A 124 5.17 -7.27 -10.66
C PRO A 124 6.47 -8.08 -10.74
N GLY A 125 7.60 -7.53 -10.34
CA GLY A 125 8.89 -8.21 -10.46
C GLY A 125 9.81 -7.95 -9.28
N ARG A 126 10.90 -8.70 -9.21
CA ARG A 126 11.90 -8.56 -8.14
C ARG A 126 12.73 -7.29 -8.25
N LYS A 127 12.72 -6.63 -9.39
CA LYS A 127 13.41 -5.36 -9.63
C LYS A 127 12.40 -4.33 -10.12
N ASP A 128 12.63 -3.07 -9.81
CA ASP A 128 11.80 -2.00 -10.34
C ASP A 128 12.08 -1.81 -11.83
N HIS A 129 11.03 -1.56 -12.61
CA HIS A 129 11.09 -1.50 -14.07
C HIS A 129 12.06 -0.42 -14.58
N GLY A 130 13.26 -0.85 -15.04
CA GLY A 130 14.24 0.03 -15.63
C GLY A 130 14.89 1.05 -14.69
N ASN A 131 14.57 1.01 -13.40
CA ASN A 131 15.13 1.91 -12.41
C ASN A 131 16.39 1.31 -11.78
N THR A 132 17.56 1.73 -12.25
CA THR A 132 18.84 1.22 -11.76
C THR A 132 19.22 1.71 -10.36
N GLU A 133 18.59 2.78 -9.88
CA GLU A 133 18.88 3.37 -8.56
C GLU A 133 18.36 2.50 -7.39
N CYS A 134 17.49 1.53 -7.66
CA CYS A 134 16.99 0.59 -6.68
C CYS A 134 17.36 -0.87 -6.98
N ASN A 135 18.48 -1.11 -7.67
CA ASN A 135 18.94 -2.45 -7.98
C ASN A 135 19.23 -3.30 -6.74
N ASP A 136 19.58 -2.68 -5.63
CA ASP A 136 19.83 -3.35 -4.34
C ASP A 136 18.56 -3.57 -3.51
N ILE A 137 17.39 -3.14 -4.00
CA ILE A 137 16.10 -3.41 -3.37
C ILE A 137 15.51 -4.68 -3.98
N ASP A 138 15.21 -5.66 -3.13
CA ASP A 138 14.47 -6.85 -3.52
C ASP A 138 12.97 -6.59 -3.38
N PHE A 139 12.30 -6.48 -4.52
CA PHE A 139 10.85 -6.41 -4.56
C PHE A 139 10.24 -7.81 -4.47
N TYR A 140 9.11 -7.91 -3.80
CA TYR A 140 8.28 -9.11 -3.88
C TYR A 140 7.65 -9.20 -5.27
N PRO A 141 7.75 -10.35 -5.95
CA PRO A 141 7.26 -10.48 -7.32
C PRO A 141 5.73 -10.70 -7.33
N TRP A 142 4.98 -9.63 -7.14
CA TRP A 142 3.54 -9.67 -7.22
C TRP A 142 3.05 -10.13 -8.60
N SER A 143 1.99 -10.92 -8.61
CA SER A 143 1.29 -11.35 -9.82
C SER A 143 -0.21 -11.45 -9.56
N VAL A 144 -1.00 -11.65 -10.61
CA VAL A 144 -2.45 -11.90 -10.46
C VAL A 144 -2.70 -13.14 -9.61
N GLU A 145 -1.91 -14.21 -9.83
CA GLU A 145 -2.00 -15.46 -9.07
C GLU A 145 -1.66 -15.26 -7.60
N GLU A 146 -0.67 -14.39 -7.30
CA GLU A 146 -0.33 -14.05 -5.90
C GLU A 146 -1.45 -13.24 -5.24
N HIS A 147 -2.10 -12.32 -5.94
CA HIS A 147 -3.28 -11.64 -5.40
C HIS A 147 -4.42 -12.62 -5.10
N VAL A 148 -4.68 -13.58 -6.01
CA VAL A 148 -5.69 -14.63 -5.77
C VAL A 148 -5.32 -15.48 -4.55
N ARG A 149 -4.10 -15.99 -4.50
CA ARG A 149 -3.61 -16.84 -3.41
C ARG A 149 -3.68 -16.14 -2.05
N LEU A 150 -3.19 -14.90 -1.99
CA LEU A 150 -3.13 -14.14 -0.73
C LEU A 150 -4.52 -13.68 -0.29
N ALA A 151 -5.37 -13.25 -1.20
CA ALA A 151 -6.74 -12.90 -0.86
C ALA A 151 -7.49 -14.11 -0.26
N ASP A 152 -7.34 -15.29 -0.86
CA ASP A 152 -7.94 -16.53 -0.35
C ASP A 152 -7.35 -16.92 1.03
N LEU A 153 -6.02 -16.90 1.17
CA LEU A 153 -5.32 -17.21 2.43
C LEU A 153 -5.84 -16.37 3.62
N PHE A 154 -6.15 -15.10 3.36
CA PHE A 154 -6.59 -14.15 4.38
C PHE A 154 -8.11 -13.96 4.44
N ASN A 155 -8.91 -14.81 3.82
CA ASN A 155 -10.36 -14.70 3.76
C ASN A 155 -10.83 -13.32 3.25
N CYS A 156 -10.17 -12.82 2.22
CA CYS A 156 -10.57 -11.64 1.48
C CYS A 156 -11.14 -12.04 0.12
N ARG A 157 -12.17 -11.34 -0.33
CA ARG A 157 -12.63 -11.48 -1.69
C ARG A 157 -11.81 -10.59 -2.61
N LEU A 158 -11.13 -11.15 -3.59
CA LEU A 158 -10.54 -10.39 -4.70
C LEU A 158 -11.67 -9.85 -5.57
N VAL A 159 -11.86 -8.54 -5.56
CA VAL A 159 -12.90 -7.84 -6.35
C VAL A 159 -12.40 -7.59 -7.76
N GLU A 160 -11.18 -7.13 -7.88
CA GLU A 160 -10.54 -6.78 -9.14
C GLU A 160 -9.03 -6.95 -9.04
N CYS A 161 -8.39 -7.36 -10.13
CA CYS A 161 -6.93 -7.32 -10.30
C CYS A 161 -6.62 -7.09 -11.78
N ARG A 162 -5.88 -6.03 -12.09
CA ARG A 162 -5.52 -5.68 -13.47
C ARG A 162 -4.21 -4.90 -13.54
N TRP A 163 -3.63 -4.88 -14.72
CA TRP A 163 -2.46 -4.06 -15.02
C TRP A 163 -2.83 -2.60 -15.22
N ASP A 164 -2.05 -1.70 -14.65
CA ASP A 164 -2.11 -0.28 -14.97
C ASP A 164 -1.23 0.07 -16.20
N THR A 165 -1.33 1.30 -16.66
CA THR A 165 -0.57 1.78 -17.83
C THR A 165 0.94 1.93 -17.57
N GLN A 166 1.38 1.76 -16.33
CA GLN A 166 2.79 1.85 -15.92
C GLN A 166 3.37 0.50 -15.50
N ASN A 167 2.78 -0.61 -15.98
CA ASN A 167 3.20 -1.96 -15.66
C ASN A 167 3.24 -2.25 -14.14
N ARG A 168 2.24 -1.76 -13.41
CA ARG A 168 1.98 -2.15 -12.02
C ARG A 168 0.66 -2.89 -11.94
N LEU A 169 0.54 -3.75 -10.94
CA LEU A 169 -0.72 -4.41 -10.64
C LEU A 169 -1.55 -3.54 -9.71
N TYR A 170 -2.73 -3.19 -10.18
CA TYR A 170 -3.81 -2.70 -9.35
C TYR A 170 -4.66 -3.85 -8.88
N ALA A 171 -5.06 -3.85 -7.61
CA ALA A 171 -6.07 -4.77 -7.11
C ALA A 171 -6.98 -4.11 -6.07
N GLU A 172 -8.19 -4.63 -5.95
CA GLU A 172 -9.13 -4.31 -4.90
C GLU A 172 -9.52 -5.59 -4.17
N TRP A 173 -9.33 -5.60 -2.85
CA TRP A 173 -9.77 -6.68 -1.98
C TRP A 173 -10.89 -6.20 -1.07
N LYS A 174 -11.80 -7.10 -0.73
CA LYS A 174 -12.83 -6.89 0.29
C LYS A 174 -12.66 -7.89 1.41
N VAL A 175 -12.55 -7.40 2.65
CA VAL A 175 -12.41 -8.23 3.85
C VAL A 175 -13.73 -8.97 4.09
N SER A 176 -13.69 -10.29 4.18
CA SER A 176 -14.89 -11.15 4.35
C SER A 176 -15.03 -11.68 5.78
N ARG A 177 -14.49 -10.99 6.80
CA ARG A 177 -14.67 -11.41 8.19
C ARG A 177 -16.15 -11.25 8.58
N THR A 178 -16.82 -12.36 8.84
CA THR A 178 -18.04 -12.35 9.66
C THR A 178 -17.66 -11.97 11.08
N ALA A 179 -18.37 -11.02 11.65
CA ALA A 179 -18.27 -10.63 13.06
C ALA A 179 -18.48 -11.82 13.99
#